data_9a010cad3791524fe67920b0eae382cf
#
_entry.id   9a010cad3791524fe67920b0eae382cf
#
_cell.length_a   1.000
_cell.length_b   1.000
_cell.length_c   1.000
_cell.angle_alpha   90.00
_cell.angle_beta   90.00
_cell.angle_gamma   90.00
#
_symmetry.space_group_name_H-M   'P 1'
#
loop_
_entity.id
_entity.type
_entity.pdbx_description
1 polymer ?
#
loop_
_entity_poly.entity_id
_entity_poly.type
_entity_poly.pdbx_seq_one_letter_code
_entity_poly.pdbx_strand_id
1 'polypeptide(L)'
;MKTIIENGTNCSKYLFADDKQVNITSTNVEVGDPANLDFIIGDLNSSNCTLVEGVTEPDDWYGCKYHYADSTWTVDPDWVNPRITE
;
A
#
# COMPACT_ATOMS: atom_id res chain seq x y z
N MET A 1 4.97 -6.03 -8.63
CA MET A 1 4.12 -5.84 -7.44
C MET A 1 3.35 -4.53 -7.55
N LYS A 2 2.29 -4.40 -6.82
CA LYS A 2 1.48 -3.18 -6.71
C LYS A 2 1.54 -2.71 -5.27
N THR A 3 1.63 -1.39 -5.06
CA THR A 3 1.58 -0.83 -3.71
C THR A 3 0.53 0.27 -3.66
N ILE A 4 -0.12 0.39 -2.50
CA ILE A 4 -1.01 1.52 -2.22
C ILE A 4 -0.26 2.48 -1.33
N ILE A 5 -0.07 3.71 -1.80
CA ILE A 5 0.62 4.75 -1.05
C ILE A 5 -0.38 5.79 -0.55
N GLU A 6 -0.13 6.27 0.65
CA GLU A 6 -0.94 7.33 1.25
C GLU A 6 -0.55 8.67 0.65
N ASN A 7 -1.53 9.43 0.17
CA ASN A 7 -1.27 10.75 -0.38
C ASN A 7 -0.78 11.67 0.73
N GLY A 8 0.18 12.50 0.41
CA GLY A 8 0.75 13.45 1.36
C GLY A 8 2.03 12.95 2.02
N THR A 9 2.06 11.70 2.46
CA THR A 9 3.25 11.11 3.10
C THR A 9 4.00 10.19 2.16
N ASN A 10 3.32 9.65 1.12
CA ASN A 10 3.84 8.62 0.23
C ASN A 10 4.17 7.30 0.95
N CYS A 11 3.58 7.10 2.11
CA CYS A 11 3.78 5.88 2.89
C CYS A 11 3.19 4.68 2.15
N SER A 12 3.99 3.64 1.93
CA SER A 12 3.52 2.39 1.30
C SER A 12 2.76 1.58 2.32
N LYS A 13 1.43 1.62 2.24
CA LYS A 13 0.56 0.98 3.22
C LYS A 13 0.31 -0.49 2.95
N TYR A 14 0.21 -0.86 1.67
CA TYR A 14 -0.11 -2.22 1.27
C TYR A 14 0.74 -2.61 0.07
N LEU A 15 1.01 -3.89 -0.04
CA LEU A 15 1.78 -4.46 -1.15
C LEU A 15 1.05 -5.71 -1.65
N PHE A 16 0.81 -5.79 -2.95
CA PHE A 16 0.09 -6.90 -3.57
C PHE A 16 0.85 -7.45 -4.76
N ALA A 17 0.58 -8.72 -5.09
CA ALA A 17 1.09 -9.33 -6.30
C ALA A 17 0.51 -8.63 -7.54
N ASP A 18 1.21 -8.73 -8.67
CA ASP A 18 0.80 -8.06 -9.89
C ASP A 18 -0.58 -8.52 -10.39
N ASP A 19 -0.94 -9.76 -10.12
CA ASP A 19 -2.23 -10.33 -10.57
C ASP A 19 -3.37 -10.09 -9.59
N LYS A 20 -3.12 -9.46 -8.45
CA LYS A 20 -4.19 -9.12 -7.51
C LYS A 20 -4.95 -7.89 -8.01
N GLN A 21 -6.26 -8.02 -8.14
CA GLN A 21 -7.10 -6.90 -8.52
C GLN A 21 -7.27 -5.95 -7.34
N VAL A 22 -7.08 -4.67 -7.59
CA VAL A 22 -7.25 -3.61 -6.59
C VAL A 22 -8.03 -2.48 -7.24
N ASN A 23 -9.16 -2.11 -6.65
CA ASN A 23 -9.99 -1.05 -7.17
C ASN A 23 -10.20 0.02 -6.09
N ILE A 24 -9.68 1.23 -6.35
CA ILE A 24 -9.82 2.36 -5.43
C ILE A 24 -11.09 3.12 -5.82
N THR A 25 -12.04 3.18 -4.90
CA THR A 25 -13.30 3.88 -5.11
C THR A 25 -13.31 5.20 -4.33
N SER A 26 -14.38 5.96 -4.48
CA SER A 26 -14.51 7.23 -3.74
C SER A 26 -14.73 7.03 -2.23
N THR A 27 -15.06 5.82 -1.79
CA THR A 27 -15.38 5.55 -0.39
C THR A 27 -14.50 4.48 0.25
N ASN A 28 -13.81 3.65 -0.55
CA ASN A 28 -13.00 2.55 0.00
C ASN A 28 -12.03 2.02 -1.05
N VAL A 29 -11.31 0.95 -0.70
CA VAL A 29 -10.48 0.18 -1.63
C VAL A 29 -10.97 -1.25 -1.59
N GLU A 30 -11.33 -1.78 -2.77
CA GLU A 30 -11.80 -3.16 -2.91
C GLU A 30 -10.64 -4.02 -3.42
N VAL A 31 -10.31 -5.07 -2.69
CA VAL A 31 -9.20 -5.96 -3.04
C VAL A 31 -9.76 -7.32 -3.42
N GLY A 32 -9.41 -7.78 -4.61
CA GLY A 32 -9.85 -9.06 -5.15
C GLY A 32 -10.79 -8.90 -6.32
N ASP A 33 -11.35 -10.02 -6.77
CA ASP A 33 -12.30 -10.05 -7.87
C ASP A 33 -13.56 -9.26 -7.47
N PRO A 34 -14.03 -8.31 -8.30
CA PRO A 34 -15.26 -7.55 -7.98
C PRO A 34 -16.46 -8.42 -7.67
N ALA A 35 -16.53 -9.63 -8.25
CA ALA A 35 -17.62 -10.57 -7.97
C ALA A 35 -17.39 -11.38 -6.68
N ASN A 36 -16.17 -11.38 -6.14
CA ASN A 36 -15.83 -12.17 -4.96
C ASN A 36 -14.63 -11.55 -4.26
N LEU A 37 -14.86 -10.43 -3.59
CA LEU A 37 -13.79 -9.65 -2.94
C LEU A 37 -13.11 -10.44 -1.83
N ASP A 38 -11.79 -10.30 -1.72
CA ASP A 38 -11.03 -10.85 -0.61
C ASP A 38 -11.25 -10.03 0.67
N PHE A 39 -11.19 -8.71 0.54
CA PHE A 39 -11.47 -7.79 1.64
C PHE A 39 -11.63 -6.37 1.12
N ILE A 40 -12.07 -5.48 2.01
CA ILE A 40 -12.27 -4.07 1.70
C ILE A 40 -11.51 -3.24 2.73
N ILE A 41 -10.76 -2.24 2.25
CA ILE A 41 -10.07 -1.30 3.12
C ILE A 41 -10.94 -0.06 3.25
N GLY A 42 -11.54 0.11 4.42
CA GLY A 42 -12.56 1.15 4.62
C GLY A 42 -12.00 2.54 4.91
N ASP A 43 -10.74 2.63 5.35
CA ASP A 43 -10.12 3.92 5.70
C ASP A 43 -9.30 4.53 4.55
N LEU A 44 -9.24 3.87 3.41
CA LEU A 44 -8.57 4.38 2.21
C LEU A 44 -9.57 4.54 1.09
N ASN A 45 -9.37 5.57 0.27
CA ASN A 45 -10.23 5.86 -0.88
C ASN A 45 -9.45 6.69 -1.89
N SER A 46 -10.11 7.09 -2.98
CA SER A 46 -9.46 7.82 -4.07
C SER A 46 -8.98 9.21 -3.68
N SER A 47 -9.44 9.73 -2.54
CA SER A 47 -9.03 11.05 -2.07
C SER A 47 -7.75 11.01 -1.25
N ASN A 48 -7.41 9.87 -0.63
CA ASN A 48 -6.28 9.79 0.31
C ASN A 48 -5.22 8.77 -0.05
N CYS A 49 -5.38 7.99 -1.11
CA CYS A 49 -4.37 7.03 -1.49
C CYS A 49 -4.27 6.89 -3.01
N THR A 50 -3.18 6.27 -3.45
CA THR A 50 -2.89 6.05 -4.87
C THR A 50 -2.36 4.64 -5.06
N LEU A 51 -2.80 3.97 -6.11
CA LEU A 51 -2.26 2.66 -6.50
C LEU A 51 -1.11 2.87 -7.47
N VAL A 52 0.03 2.26 -7.18
CA VAL A 52 1.20 2.27 -8.08
C VAL A 52 1.51 0.84 -8.46
N GLU A 53 1.54 0.57 -9.77
CA GLU A 53 1.79 -0.76 -10.31
C GLU A 53 3.22 -0.87 -10.83
N GLY A 54 3.69 -2.10 -11.00
CA GLY A 54 5.00 -2.34 -11.59
C GLY A 54 6.17 -1.98 -10.68
N VAL A 55 5.97 -2.03 -9.35
CA VAL A 55 7.04 -1.73 -8.40
C VAL A 55 7.82 -3.00 -8.07
N THR A 56 9.09 -2.83 -7.70
CA THR A 56 9.92 -3.92 -7.17
C THR A 56 10.08 -3.66 -5.68
N GLU A 57 9.49 -4.52 -4.88
CA GLU A 57 9.46 -4.31 -3.43
C GLU A 57 10.82 -4.56 -2.79
N PRO A 58 11.16 -3.87 -1.67
CA PRO A 58 12.30 -4.22 -0.85
C PRO A 58 12.08 -5.58 -0.19
N ASP A 59 13.17 -6.34 0.04
CA ASP A 59 13.08 -7.67 0.65
C ASP A 59 12.47 -7.64 2.04
N ASP A 60 12.66 -6.55 2.76
CA ASP A 60 12.19 -6.39 4.13
C ASP A 60 11.00 -5.43 4.24
N TRP A 61 10.19 -5.35 3.18
CA TRP A 61 9.02 -4.46 3.17
C TRP A 61 8.07 -4.81 4.32
N TYR A 62 7.54 -3.76 4.94
CA TYR A 62 6.50 -3.86 5.96
C TYR A 62 5.57 -2.66 5.80
N GLY A 63 4.34 -2.80 6.22
CA GLY A 63 3.37 -1.71 6.10
C GLY A 63 3.88 -0.43 6.76
N CYS A 64 3.94 0.66 6.01
CA CYS A 64 4.42 1.98 6.45
C CYS A 64 5.90 2.05 6.81
N LYS A 65 6.68 0.99 6.56
CA LYS A 65 8.12 1.06 6.76
C LYS A 65 8.81 1.89 5.68
N TYR A 66 8.29 1.84 4.47
CA TYR A 66 8.86 2.53 3.31
C TYR A 66 7.92 3.58 2.78
N HIS A 67 8.51 4.65 2.29
CA HIS A 67 7.84 5.63 1.44
C HIS A 67 8.22 5.34 -0.01
N TYR A 68 7.31 5.55 -0.93
CA TYR A 68 7.58 5.34 -2.34
C TYR A 68 7.20 6.59 -3.13
N ALA A 69 8.18 7.19 -3.79
CA ALA A 69 7.97 8.36 -4.61
C ALA A 69 9.06 8.40 -5.70
N ASP A 70 8.68 8.89 -6.88
CA ASP A 70 9.62 9.06 -8.00
C ASP A 70 10.38 7.77 -8.32
N SER A 71 9.68 6.64 -8.28
CA SER A 71 10.23 5.31 -8.52
C SER A 71 11.31 4.89 -7.53
N THR A 72 11.31 5.49 -6.34
CA THR A 72 12.33 5.24 -5.33
C THR A 72 11.70 4.87 -3.98
N TRP A 73 12.20 3.80 -3.37
CA TRP A 73 11.83 3.39 -2.02
C TRP A 73 12.75 4.09 -1.02
N THR A 74 12.18 4.64 0.06
CA THR A 74 12.93 5.28 1.13
C THR A 74 12.41 4.78 2.46
N VAL A 75 13.31 4.36 3.36
CA VAL A 75 12.91 3.92 4.70
C VAL A 75 12.43 5.12 5.50
N ASP A 76 11.27 4.96 6.18
CA ASP A 76 10.79 5.97 7.10
C ASP A 76 11.69 5.97 8.35
N PRO A 77 12.35 7.08 8.67
CA PRO A 77 13.25 7.13 9.81
C PRO A 77 12.56 6.97 11.16
N ASP A 78 11.26 7.21 11.20
CA ASP A 78 10.48 7.11 12.42
C ASP A 78 9.79 5.75 12.60
N TRP A 79 9.94 4.86 11.61
CA TRP A 79 9.27 3.57 11.68
C TRP A 79 9.89 2.67 12.74
N VAL A 80 9.04 2.03 13.54
CA VAL A 80 9.47 1.08 14.57
C VAL A 80 8.84 -0.28 14.27
N ASN A 81 9.66 -1.33 14.25
CA ASN A 81 9.17 -2.68 14.00
C ASN A 81 8.28 -3.13 15.16
N PRO A 82 6.98 -3.37 14.94
CA PRO A 82 6.06 -3.72 16.01
C PRO A 82 6.37 -5.09 16.64
N ARG A 83 7.17 -5.93 15.98
CA ARG A 83 7.51 -7.27 16.48
C ARG A 83 8.64 -7.25 17.50
N ILE A 84 9.41 -6.17 17.58
CA ILE A 84 10.54 -6.06 18.49
C ILE A 84 10.35 -4.93 19.50
N THR A 85 9.16 -4.36 19.55
CA THR A 85 8.80 -3.32 20.53
C THR A 85 8.44 -3.99 21.84
N GLU A 86 9.02 -3.51 22.90
CA GLU A 86 8.75 -4.02 24.25
C GLU A 86 7.73 -3.18 24.98
#